data_656bcd6d65cb6c6e5c7c22cc5a60321c
#
_entry.id   656bcd6d65cb6c6e5c7c22cc5a60321c
#
_cell.length_a   1.000
_cell.length_b   1.000
_cell.length_c   1.000
_cell.angle_alpha   90.00
_cell.angle_beta   90.00
_cell.angle_gamma   90.00
#
_symmetry.space_group_name_H-M   'P 1'
#
loop_
_entity.id
_entity.type
_entity.pdbx_description
1 polymer ?
#
loop_
_entity_poly.entity_id
_entity_poly.type
_entity_poly.pdbx_seq_one_letter_code
_entity_poly.pdbx_strand_id
1 'polypeptide(L)'
;SFEYMPSRSPDGKWIGDGWSYGNPAAAAEVAFGYRENNTMNPEANVSLTYKLPWVKGLSAKASYMGSWKTQRGKDYTALQKFYFPKKSGANNHIIDVTDLNNYYVSNEGAGISGWGKWWVNQQLNFQVNYDNRWGDHHVNAAAVYEASNNNYHYVWAKRDQFPLYQTDQFWAAGSSTDKQFSNGGPDTDGGRASWVFIGGYDYANKYILNFSVRYDGSMNFAPSERWGVFPAVSAAWVASEERFLKDVEWIDFLKLRGSVALTGNDAVGGWQWQTSYKSGGNYMFGENAAVNNGLQYGSLVNEYLTWEKSTGINVGV
;
A
#
# COMPACT_ATOMS: atom_id res chain seq x y z
N SER A 1 -37.80 -10.46 -13.07
CA SER A 1 -38.65 -11.59 -12.64
C SER A 1 -38.17 -12.89 -13.23
N PHE A 2 -37.22 -13.52 -12.55
CA PHE A 2 -36.62 -14.80 -12.93
C PHE A 2 -37.38 -16.01 -12.37
N GLU A 3 -38.45 -15.78 -11.64
CA GLU A 3 -39.15 -16.81 -10.87
C GLU A 3 -39.84 -17.87 -11.72
N TYR A 4 -40.00 -17.64 -13.01
CA TYR A 4 -40.73 -18.53 -13.89
C TYR A 4 -39.90 -19.17 -15.02
N MET A 5 -38.60 -18.89 -15.08
CA MET A 5 -37.75 -19.40 -16.13
C MET A 5 -36.68 -20.33 -15.51
N PRO A 6 -36.61 -21.60 -15.94
CA PRO A 6 -35.55 -22.49 -15.41
C PRO A 6 -34.19 -22.00 -15.85
N SER A 7 -33.19 -22.22 -15.01
CA SER A 7 -31.81 -21.80 -15.30
C SER A 7 -31.17 -22.63 -16.42
N ARG A 8 -31.65 -23.87 -16.60
CA ARG A 8 -31.19 -24.82 -17.64
C ARG A 8 -32.37 -25.45 -18.35
N SER A 9 -32.15 -25.80 -19.60
CA SER A 9 -33.02 -26.66 -20.38
C SER A 9 -32.87 -28.13 -19.95
N PRO A 10 -33.80 -29.04 -20.37
CA PRO A 10 -33.66 -30.47 -20.05
C PRO A 10 -32.38 -31.11 -20.59
N ASP A 11 -31.82 -30.59 -21.68
CA ASP A 11 -30.54 -30.99 -22.27
C ASP A 11 -29.32 -30.30 -21.66
N GLY A 12 -29.49 -29.57 -20.56
CA GLY A 12 -28.43 -28.92 -19.79
C GLY A 12 -27.90 -27.58 -20.28
N LYS A 13 -28.49 -27.02 -21.32
CA LYS A 13 -28.08 -25.71 -21.87
C LYS A 13 -28.53 -24.56 -20.97
N TRP A 14 -27.69 -23.55 -20.85
CA TRP A 14 -28.01 -22.35 -20.06
C TRP A 14 -29.08 -21.51 -20.76
N ILE A 15 -30.12 -21.14 -20.05
CA ILE A 15 -31.17 -20.30 -20.54
C ILE A 15 -30.92 -18.84 -20.17
N GLY A 16 -30.95 -17.95 -21.16
CA GLY A 16 -30.87 -16.50 -20.98
C GLY A 16 -32.25 -15.89 -20.78
N ASP A 17 -32.33 -14.82 -20.01
CA ASP A 17 -33.58 -14.14 -19.68
C ASP A 17 -34.10 -13.19 -20.82
N GLY A 18 -33.23 -12.94 -21.79
CA GLY A 18 -33.53 -12.03 -22.89
C GLY A 18 -33.49 -10.54 -22.54
N TRP A 19 -33.28 -10.18 -21.28
CA TRP A 19 -33.18 -8.79 -20.81
C TRP A 19 -31.77 -8.42 -20.41
N SER A 20 -31.12 -9.22 -19.57
CA SER A 20 -29.75 -8.98 -19.07
C SER A 20 -28.71 -9.85 -19.78
N TYR A 21 -29.12 -10.69 -20.74
CA TYR A 21 -28.22 -11.65 -21.40
C TYR A 21 -27.41 -12.51 -20.43
N GLY A 22 -27.88 -12.65 -19.20
CA GLY A 22 -27.21 -13.37 -18.15
C GLY A 22 -28.11 -14.43 -17.48
N ASN A 23 -27.47 -15.26 -16.68
CA ASN A 23 -28.14 -16.24 -15.84
C ASN A 23 -27.38 -16.33 -14.51
N PRO A 24 -27.99 -15.94 -13.38
CA PRO A 24 -27.29 -15.93 -12.09
C PRO A 24 -26.78 -17.29 -11.66
N ALA A 25 -27.51 -18.38 -11.97
CA ALA A 25 -27.05 -19.72 -11.66
C ALA A 25 -25.83 -20.13 -12.51
N ALA A 26 -25.80 -19.68 -13.75
CA ALA A 26 -24.64 -19.88 -14.61
C ALA A 26 -23.44 -19.10 -14.10
N ALA A 27 -23.63 -17.86 -13.65
CA ALA A 27 -22.57 -17.02 -13.12
C ALA A 27 -21.93 -17.60 -11.85
N ALA A 28 -22.65 -18.42 -11.10
CA ALA A 28 -22.15 -19.09 -9.91
C ALA A 28 -21.31 -20.33 -10.22
N GLU A 29 -21.30 -20.83 -11.45
CA GLU A 29 -20.51 -22.00 -11.84
C GLU A 29 -19.10 -21.62 -12.29
N VAL A 30 -18.10 -22.38 -11.80
CA VAL A 30 -16.69 -22.21 -12.18
C VAL A 30 -16.44 -22.35 -13.69
N ALA A 31 -17.34 -23.05 -14.41
CA ALA A 31 -17.26 -23.18 -15.87
C ALA A 31 -17.29 -21.85 -16.64
N PHE A 32 -17.83 -20.78 -16.03
CA PHE A 32 -17.82 -19.43 -16.60
C PHE A 32 -16.51 -18.68 -16.41
N GLY A 33 -15.69 -19.19 -15.53
CA GLY A 33 -14.46 -18.57 -15.14
C GLY A 33 -14.36 -18.39 -13.63
N TYR A 34 -13.25 -17.91 -13.21
CA TYR A 34 -12.96 -17.67 -11.80
C TYR A 34 -11.92 -16.57 -11.66
N ARG A 35 -11.88 -16.01 -10.46
CA ARG A 35 -10.81 -15.12 -10.02
C ARG A 35 -10.16 -15.75 -8.79
N GLU A 36 -8.87 -15.98 -8.89
CA GLU A 36 -8.05 -16.45 -7.79
C GLU A 36 -7.09 -15.36 -7.35
N ASN A 37 -6.97 -15.16 -6.04
CA ASN A 37 -6.04 -14.21 -5.45
C ASN A 37 -5.43 -14.82 -4.20
N ASN A 38 -4.11 -15.02 -4.24
CA ASN A 38 -3.33 -15.57 -3.16
C ASN A 38 -2.40 -14.50 -2.62
N THR A 39 -2.44 -14.27 -1.32
CA THR A 39 -1.55 -13.34 -0.63
C THR A 39 -0.75 -14.08 0.42
N MET A 40 0.56 -13.87 0.42
CA MET A 40 1.48 -14.33 1.44
C MET A 40 2.26 -13.12 1.96
N ASN A 41 2.38 -12.98 3.27
CA ASN A 41 3.08 -11.86 3.91
C ASN A 41 3.94 -12.36 5.07
N PRO A 42 5.08 -13.02 4.81
CA PRO A 42 6.02 -13.34 5.87
C PRO A 42 6.63 -12.06 6.46
N GLU A 43 6.71 -12.03 7.77
CA GLU A 43 7.29 -10.95 8.53
C GLU A 43 8.33 -11.49 9.50
N ALA A 44 9.41 -10.76 9.70
CA ALA A 44 10.43 -11.07 10.66
C ALA A 44 10.76 -9.84 11.48
N ASN A 45 10.89 -10.03 12.79
CA ASN A 45 11.36 -9.01 13.71
C ASN A 45 12.38 -9.66 14.64
N VAL A 46 13.63 -9.20 14.55
CA VAL A 46 14.74 -9.70 15.35
C VAL A 46 15.38 -8.53 16.08
N SER A 47 15.61 -8.68 17.37
CA SER A 47 16.33 -7.66 18.14
C SER A 47 17.31 -8.29 19.11
N LEU A 48 18.47 -7.64 19.25
CA LEU A 48 19.50 -7.98 20.20
C LEU A 48 19.74 -6.76 21.09
N THR A 49 19.66 -6.95 22.41
CA THR A 49 19.96 -5.92 23.38
C THR A 49 21.13 -6.39 24.25
N TYR A 50 22.14 -5.55 24.34
CA TYR A 50 23.30 -5.77 25.21
C TYR A 50 23.36 -4.68 26.27
N LYS A 51 23.30 -5.07 27.54
CA LYS A 51 23.49 -4.17 28.67
C LYS A 51 25.00 -4.15 29.03
N LEU A 52 25.60 -2.98 29.04
CA LEU A 52 27.03 -2.82 29.30
C LEU A 52 27.29 -2.99 30.80
N PRO A 53 28.01 -4.03 31.24
CA PRO A 53 28.16 -4.33 32.67
C PRO A 53 29.02 -3.31 33.40
N TRP A 54 29.94 -2.63 32.69
CA TRP A 54 30.86 -1.66 33.27
C TRP A 54 30.33 -0.21 33.32
N VAL A 55 29.20 0.06 32.68
CA VAL A 55 28.53 1.38 32.74
C VAL A 55 27.10 1.19 33.16
N LYS A 56 26.79 1.50 34.42
CA LYS A 56 25.44 1.37 34.96
C LYS A 56 24.46 2.23 34.15
N GLY A 57 23.39 1.61 33.70
CA GLY A 57 22.33 2.28 32.92
C GLY A 57 22.57 2.33 31.42
N LEU A 58 23.70 1.91 30.88
CA LEU A 58 24.02 1.93 29.48
C LEU A 58 23.64 0.61 28.79
N SER A 59 22.93 0.70 27.67
CA SER A 59 22.61 -0.45 26.82
C SER A 59 22.68 -0.08 25.35
N ALA A 60 23.02 -1.07 24.52
CA ALA A 60 22.95 -0.98 23.07
C ALA A 60 21.94 -1.99 22.54
N LYS A 61 21.16 -1.60 21.53
CA LYS A 61 20.17 -2.45 20.88
C LYS A 61 20.35 -2.34 19.37
N ALA A 62 20.37 -3.50 18.70
CA ALA A 62 20.22 -3.60 17.26
C ALA A 62 18.92 -4.33 16.97
N SER A 63 18.14 -3.86 15.99
CA SER A 63 16.94 -4.54 15.56
C SER A 63 16.76 -4.45 14.06
N TYR A 64 16.24 -5.53 13.51
CA TYR A 64 15.86 -5.65 12.12
C TYR A 64 14.40 -6.06 12.01
N MET A 65 13.65 -5.38 11.15
CA MET A 65 12.28 -5.71 10.79
C MET A 65 12.20 -5.89 9.27
N GLY A 66 11.57 -6.95 8.83
CA GLY A 66 11.34 -7.24 7.42
C GLY A 66 9.93 -7.74 7.17
N SER A 67 9.32 -7.30 6.08
CA SER A 67 8.04 -7.77 5.56
C SER A 67 8.18 -8.00 4.07
N TRP A 68 7.81 -9.21 3.61
CA TRP A 68 7.90 -9.64 2.20
C TRP A 68 6.53 -10.07 1.72
N LYS A 69 5.70 -9.11 1.36
CA LYS A 69 4.37 -9.40 0.87
C LYS A 69 4.43 -9.77 -0.60
N THR A 70 3.90 -10.93 -0.92
CA THR A 70 3.67 -11.37 -2.30
C THR A 70 2.17 -11.56 -2.51
N GLN A 71 1.66 -11.02 -3.58
CA GLN A 71 0.28 -11.22 -4.01
C GLN A 71 0.30 -11.67 -5.46
N ARG A 72 -0.38 -12.77 -5.74
CA ARG A 72 -0.54 -13.29 -7.09
C ARG A 72 -2.00 -13.61 -7.36
N GLY A 73 -2.42 -13.37 -8.58
CA GLY A 73 -3.78 -13.68 -8.99
C GLY A 73 -3.84 -14.22 -10.39
N LYS A 74 -4.96 -14.88 -10.66
CA LYS A 74 -5.31 -15.43 -11.95
C LYS A 74 -6.80 -15.19 -12.17
N ASP A 75 -7.11 -14.56 -13.28
CA ASP A 75 -8.49 -14.36 -13.74
C ASP A 75 -8.67 -15.16 -15.01
N TYR A 76 -9.67 -16.01 -15.03
CA TYR A 76 -10.04 -16.79 -16.21
C TYR A 76 -11.50 -16.53 -16.54
N THR A 77 -11.77 -16.25 -17.80
CA THR A 77 -13.13 -16.05 -18.34
C THR A 77 -13.35 -16.96 -19.52
N ALA A 78 -14.33 -17.82 -19.43
CA ALA A 78 -14.71 -18.74 -20.48
C ALA A 78 -15.91 -18.18 -21.30
N LEU A 79 -15.94 -18.48 -22.58
CA LEU A 79 -17.10 -18.22 -23.41
C LEU A 79 -18.28 -19.08 -22.98
N GLN A 80 -19.44 -18.48 -22.84
CA GLN A 80 -20.66 -19.20 -22.54
C GLN A 80 -21.77 -18.84 -23.53
N LYS A 81 -22.60 -19.81 -23.85
CA LYS A 81 -23.78 -19.65 -24.69
C LYS A 81 -25.01 -19.63 -23.80
N PHE A 82 -25.80 -18.60 -23.94
CA PHE A 82 -27.13 -18.51 -23.34
C PHE A 82 -28.18 -18.66 -24.44
N TYR A 83 -29.01 -19.67 -24.28
CA TYR A 83 -30.07 -19.98 -25.26
C TYR A 83 -31.35 -19.29 -24.87
N PHE A 84 -32.08 -18.80 -25.87
CA PHE A 84 -33.37 -18.17 -25.67
C PHE A 84 -34.50 -19.16 -26.02
N PRO A 85 -35.38 -19.46 -25.05
CA PRO A 85 -36.49 -20.31 -25.29
C PRO A 85 -37.49 -19.63 -26.25
N LYS A 86 -38.15 -20.43 -27.07
CA LYS A 86 -39.22 -19.95 -27.92
C LYS A 86 -40.41 -19.49 -27.09
N LYS A 87 -40.90 -18.32 -27.40
CA LYS A 87 -42.07 -17.73 -26.75
C LYS A 87 -43.24 -17.75 -27.72
N SER A 88 -44.42 -18.11 -27.23
CA SER A 88 -45.66 -18.19 -28.02
C SER A 88 -46.88 -17.79 -27.18
N GLY A 89 -48.04 -17.79 -27.80
CA GLY A 89 -49.28 -17.36 -27.18
C GLY A 89 -49.53 -15.85 -27.19
N ALA A 90 -50.69 -15.40 -26.76
CA ALA A 90 -50.98 -14.00 -26.61
C ALA A 90 -50.02 -13.39 -25.55
N ASN A 91 -49.33 -12.31 -25.88
CA ASN A 91 -48.30 -11.69 -25.01
C ASN A 91 -47.06 -12.55 -24.69
N ASN A 92 -46.75 -13.57 -25.52
CA ASN A 92 -45.56 -14.43 -25.34
C ASN A 92 -45.45 -15.12 -23.96
N HIS A 93 -46.58 -15.53 -23.38
CA HIS A 93 -46.65 -16.11 -22.05
C HIS A 93 -46.30 -17.61 -22.00
N ILE A 94 -46.30 -18.28 -23.14
CA ILE A 94 -45.92 -19.71 -23.25
C ILE A 94 -44.43 -19.75 -23.58
N ILE A 95 -43.64 -20.33 -22.69
CA ILE A 95 -42.17 -20.44 -22.80
C ILE A 95 -41.82 -21.91 -23.04
N ASP A 96 -41.32 -22.22 -24.24
CA ASP A 96 -40.84 -23.54 -24.59
C ASP A 96 -39.33 -23.65 -24.44
N VAL A 97 -38.91 -24.26 -23.38
CA VAL A 97 -37.50 -24.47 -23.04
C VAL A 97 -36.85 -25.65 -23.79
N THR A 98 -37.62 -26.36 -24.62
CA THR A 98 -37.10 -27.42 -25.47
C THR A 98 -36.79 -26.95 -26.89
N ASP A 99 -37.40 -25.84 -27.33
CA ASP A 99 -37.12 -25.22 -28.61
C ASP A 99 -36.17 -24.01 -28.43
N LEU A 100 -34.86 -24.26 -28.51
CA LEU A 100 -33.74 -23.34 -28.24
C LEU A 100 -32.99 -23.00 -29.54
N ASN A 101 -33.62 -22.33 -30.45
CA ASN A 101 -33.05 -22.03 -31.80
C ASN A 101 -32.10 -20.86 -31.83
N ASN A 102 -32.21 -19.94 -30.88
CA ASN A 102 -31.35 -18.74 -30.78
C ASN A 102 -30.48 -18.78 -29.52
N TYR A 103 -29.30 -18.25 -29.65
CA TYR A 103 -28.39 -18.09 -28.49
C TYR A 103 -27.65 -16.77 -28.60
N TYR A 104 -27.20 -16.31 -27.43
CA TYR A 104 -26.26 -15.22 -27.24
C TYR A 104 -24.95 -15.78 -26.66
N VAL A 105 -23.82 -15.28 -27.14
CA VAL A 105 -22.51 -15.62 -26.57
C VAL A 105 -22.12 -14.51 -25.62
N SER A 106 -22.07 -14.84 -24.34
CA SER A 106 -21.59 -13.90 -23.31
C SER A 106 -20.06 -13.85 -23.34
N ASN A 107 -19.51 -12.67 -23.23
CA ASN A 107 -18.08 -12.41 -23.30
C ASN A 107 -17.46 -12.85 -24.64
N GLU A 108 -17.56 -12.01 -25.65
CA GLU A 108 -16.88 -12.16 -26.94
C GLU A 108 -15.36 -12.09 -26.79
N GLY A 109 -14.77 -12.92 -25.95
CA GLY A 109 -13.37 -12.99 -25.66
C GLY A 109 -13.12 -13.77 -24.37
N ALA A 110 -13.21 -15.10 -24.45
CA ALA A 110 -12.62 -15.90 -23.39
C ALA A 110 -11.16 -15.50 -23.23
N GLY A 111 -10.75 -15.24 -22.01
CA GLY A 111 -9.44 -14.70 -21.72
C GLY A 111 -8.87 -15.24 -20.42
N ILE A 112 -7.57 -15.20 -20.33
CA ILE A 112 -6.83 -15.49 -19.11
C ILE A 112 -5.88 -14.33 -18.83
N SER A 113 -5.88 -13.87 -17.58
CA SER A 113 -4.87 -12.95 -17.08
C SER A 113 -4.24 -13.49 -15.81
N GLY A 114 -2.95 -13.23 -15.67
CA GLY A 114 -2.20 -13.54 -14.46
C GLY A 114 -1.37 -12.34 -14.05
N TRP A 115 -1.22 -12.13 -12.76
CA TRP A 115 -0.46 -11.01 -12.24
C TRP A 115 0.27 -11.38 -10.94
N GLY A 116 1.38 -10.66 -10.73
CA GLY A 116 2.16 -10.74 -9.51
C GLY A 116 2.56 -9.37 -9.02
N LYS A 117 2.47 -9.19 -7.71
CA LYS A 117 2.89 -7.99 -7.00
C LYS A 117 3.77 -8.39 -5.84
N TRP A 118 4.84 -7.66 -5.64
CA TRP A 118 5.79 -7.87 -4.56
C TRP A 118 6.04 -6.56 -3.83
N TRP A 119 5.96 -6.62 -2.52
CA TRP A 119 6.35 -5.53 -1.61
C TRP A 119 7.43 -6.05 -0.70
N VAL A 120 8.51 -5.33 -0.61
CA VAL A 120 9.60 -5.60 0.33
C VAL A 120 9.78 -4.36 1.18
N ASN A 121 9.51 -4.48 2.47
CA ASN A 121 9.73 -3.41 3.44
C ASN A 121 10.74 -3.91 4.47
N GLN A 122 11.79 -3.14 4.67
CA GLN A 122 12.85 -3.48 5.60
C GLN A 122 13.22 -2.26 6.43
N GLN A 123 13.52 -2.48 7.70
CA GLN A 123 14.00 -1.45 8.60
C GLN A 123 15.09 -2.01 9.51
N LEU A 124 16.16 -1.27 9.63
CA LEU A 124 17.28 -1.53 10.52
C LEU A 124 17.40 -0.39 11.51
N ASN A 125 17.52 -0.72 12.80
CA ASN A 125 17.70 0.27 13.86
C ASN A 125 18.91 -0.10 14.71
N PHE A 126 19.74 0.89 15.03
CA PHE A 126 20.77 0.83 16.05
C PHE A 126 20.47 1.89 17.09
N GLN A 127 20.46 1.49 18.35
CA GLN A 127 20.08 2.35 19.46
C GLN A 127 21.05 2.19 20.62
N VAL A 128 21.49 3.29 21.18
CA VAL A 128 22.21 3.36 22.43
C VAL A 128 21.34 4.10 23.43
N ASN A 129 21.10 3.48 24.59
CA ASN A 129 20.27 4.04 25.65
C ASN A 129 21.09 4.18 26.93
N TYR A 130 20.86 5.26 27.61
CA TYR A 130 21.38 5.52 28.94
C TYR A 130 20.23 5.90 29.86
N ASP A 131 20.14 5.25 31.03
CA ASP A 131 19.15 5.55 32.06
C ASP A 131 19.80 5.35 33.43
N ASN A 132 19.92 6.40 34.21
CA ASN A 132 20.49 6.33 35.52
C ASN A 132 19.91 7.41 36.45
N ARG A 133 19.94 7.06 37.77
CA ARG A 133 19.46 7.94 38.85
C ARG A 133 20.55 8.08 39.92
N TRP A 134 20.75 9.35 40.31
CA TRP A 134 21.69 9.70 41.40
C TRP A 134 20.96 10.60 42.41
N GLY A 135 20.56 10.04 43.54
CA GLY A 135 19.69 10.76 44.49
C GLY A 135 18.41 11.26 43.82
N ASP A 136 18.20 12.55 43.86
CA ASP A 136 17.05 13.20 43.25
C ASP A 136 17.16 13.46 41.73
N HIS A 137 18.30 13.19 41.14
CA HIS A 137 18.57 13.43 39.73
C HIS A 137 18.34 12.15 38.93
N HIS A 138 17.52 12.23 37.91
CA HIS A 138 17.29 11.16 36.93
C HIS A 138 17.59 11.67 35.51
N VAL A 139 18.42 10.94 34.81
CA VAL A 139 18.77 11.22 33.41
C VAL A 139 18.46 10.02 32.56
N ASN A 140 17.72 10.23 31.49
CA ASN A 140 17.58 9.27 30.41
C ASN A 140 18.02 9.89 29.08
N ALA A 141 18.68 9.11 28.24
CA ALA A 141 19.13 9.54 26.93
C ALA A 141 19.09 8.38 25.94
N ALA A 142 18.80 8.66 24.70
CA ALA A 142 18.92 7.70 23.61
C ALA A 142 19.48 8.36 22.36
N ALA A 143 20.34 7.63 21.65
CA ALA A 143 20.77 7.94 20.30
C ALA A 143 20.36 6.77 19.41
N VAL A 144 19.63 7.05 18.34
CA VAL A 144 19.09 6.04 17.43
C VAL A 144 19.48 6.37 16.00
N TYR A 145 19.96 5.39 15.29
CA TYR A 145 20.05 5.41 13.83
C TYR A 145 19.01 4.46 13.26
N GLU A 146 18.20 4.95 12.36
CA GLU A 146 17.17 4.18 11.65
C GLU A 146 17.43 4.26 10.15
N ALA A 147 17.31 3.12 9.46
CA ALA A 147 17.32 3.08 8.01
C ALA A 147 16.22 2.16 7.53
N SER A 148 15.42 2.61 6.58
CA SER A 148 14.35 1.81 6.00
C SER A 148 14.33 1.93 4.49
N ASN A 149 13.93 0.83 3.83
CA ASN A 149 13.60 0.82 2.41
C ASN A 149 12.26 0.13 2.18
N ASN A 150 11.60 0.53 1.12
CA ASN A 150 10.38 -0.06 0.63
C ASN A 150 10.45 -0.16 -0.89
N ASN A 151 10.21 -1.36 -1.40
CA ASN A 151 10.22 -1.65 -2.82
C ASN A 151 8.89 -2.27 -3.22
N TYR A 152 8.40 -1.89 -4.37
CA TYR A 152 7.21 -2.46 -4.96
C TYR A 152 7.46 -2.79 -6.42
N HIS A 153 7.09 -4.00 -6.81
CA HIS A 153 7.17 -4.48 -8.17
C HIS A 153 5.85 -5.12 -8.61
N TYR A 154 5.46 -4.92 -9.87
CA TYR A 154 4.22 -5.45 -10.42
C TYR A 154 4.38 -5.87 -11.87
N VAL A 155 3.93 -7.06 -12.19
CA VAL A 155 3.83 -7.57 -13.56
C VAL A 155 2.48 -8.24 -13.78
N TRP A 156 1.98 -8.18 -15.02
CA TRP A 156 0.82 -8.92 -15.44
C TRP A 156 0.93 -9.35 -16.91
N ALA A 157 0.21 -10.41 -17.25
CA ALA A 157 0.05 -10.87 -18.61
C ALA A 157 -1.40 -11.26 -18.85
N LYS A 158 -1.86 -11.08 -20.08
CA LYS A 158 -3.21 -11.44 -20.52
C LYS A 158 -3.13 -12.07 -21.90
N ARG A 159 -3.94 -13.09 -22.14
CA ARG A 159 -4.20 -13.64 -23.46
C ARG A 159 -5.71 -13.81 -23.64
N ASP A 160 -6.20 -13.46 -24.81
CA ASP A 160 -7.59 -13.63 -25.21
C ASP A 160 -7.72 -14.74 -26.26
N GLN A 161 -8.96 -15.14 -26.53
CA GLN A 161 -9.33 -16.17 -27.52
C GLN A 161 -8.79 -17.57 -27.24
N PHE A 162 -9.56 -18.30 -26.45
CA PHE A 162 -9.30 -19.72 -26.25
C PHE A 162 -9.96 -20.54 -27.41
N PRO A 163 -9.18 -21.30 -28.16
CA PRO A 163 -9.73 -22.26 -29.14
C PRO A 163 -10.37 -23.46 -28.45
N LEU A 164 -9.97 -23.75 -27.21
CA LEU A 164 -10.46 -24.86 -26.40
C LEU A 164 -11.10 -24.32 -25.10
N TYR A 165 -12.35 -24.67 -24.86
CA TYR A 165 -13.14 -24.17 -23.71
C TYR A 165 -12.89 -24.93 -22.40
N GLN A 166 -12.01 -25.93 -22.39
CA GLN A 166 -11.82 -26.85 -21.26
C GLN A 166 -10.52 -26.65 -20.50
N THR A 167 -9.75 -25.62 -20.84
CA THR A 167 -8.46 -25.36 -20.18
C THR A 167 -8.30 -23.90 -19.85
N ASP A 168 -7.71 -23.65 -18.69
CA ASP A 168 -7.41 -22.33 -18.14
C ASP A 168 -5.89 -22.04 -18.17
N GLN A 169 -5.18 -22.57 -19.17
CA GLN A 169 -3.73 -22.44 -19.28
C GLN A 169 -3.34 -21.39 -20.32
N PHE A 170 -2.35 -20.54 -20.01
CA PHE A 170 -1.85 -19.50 -20.90
C PHE A 170 -1.41 -20.03 -22.27
N TRP A 171 -0.82 -21.23 -22.32
CA TRP A 171 -0.35 -21.83 -23.58
C TRP A 171 -1.48 -22.19 -24.53
N ALA A 172 -2.69 -22.41 -24.00
CA ALA A 172 -3.84 -22.79 -24.79
C ALA A 172 -4.64 -21.60 -25.34
N ALA A 173 -4.32 -20.40 -24.90
CA ALA A 173 -4.95 -19.17 -25.43
C ALA A 173 -4.36 -18.76 -26.77
N GLY A 174 -5.04 -17.86 -27.48
CA GLY A 174 -4.63 -17.36 -28.79
C GLY A 174 -3.16 -16.93 -28.85
N SER A 175 -2.49 -17.35 -29.92
CA SER A 175 -1.05 -17.13 -30.12
C SER A 175 -0.74 -15.91 -31.00
N SER A 176 -1.72 -15.28 -31.63
CA SER A 176 -1.50 -14.08 -32.42
C SER A 176 -1.10 -12.89 -31.54
N THR A 177 -0.22 -12.04 -32.04
CA THR A 177 0.36 -10.92 -31.26
C THR A 177 -0.69 -9.90 -30.82
N ASP A 178 -1.77 -9.74 -31.56
CA ASP A 178 -2.90 -8.87 -31.23
C ASP A 178 -3.76 -9.36 -30.06
N LYS A 179 -3.54 -10.60 -29.61
CA LYS A 179 -4.26 -11.26 -28.49
C LYS A 179 -3.38 -11.51 -27.27
N GLN A 180 -2.14 -11.07 -27.32
CA GLN A 180 -1.18 -11.21 -26.23
C GLN A 180 -0.85 -9.83 -25.66
N PHE A 181 -1.16 -9.66 -24.38
CA PHE A 181 -0.91 -8.41 -23.67
C PHE A 181 -0.04 -8.73 -22.45
N SER A 182 0.99 -7.93 -22.27
CA SER A 182 1.79 -7.97 -21.05
C SER A 182 2.25 -6.56 -20.70
N ASN A 183 2.32 -6.27 -19.44
CA ASN A 183 2.85 -5.00 -18.95
C ASN A 183 3.43 -5.19 -17.54
N GLY A 184 4.38 -4.32 -17.17
CA GLY A 184 4.78 -4.09 -15.80
C GLY A 184 4.09 -2.83 -15.29
N GLY A 185 3.79 -2.81 -14.01
CA GLY A 185 3.47 -1.56 -13.34
C GLY A 185 4.75 -0.74 -13.12
N PRO A 186 4.63 0.51 -12.68
CA PRO A 186 5.80 1.25 -12.24
C PRO A 186 6.40 0.54 -11.02
N ASP A 187 7.67 0.22 -11.09
CA ASP A 187 8.43 -0.16 -9.92
C ASP A 187 8.62 1.09 -9.07
N THR A 188 8.42 0.96 -7.78
CA THR A 188 8.63 2.06 -6.85
C THR A 188 9.63 1.67 -5.79
N ASP A 189 10.62 2.52 -5.60
CA ASP A 189 11.62 2.42 -4.57
C ASP A 189 11.50 3.63 -3.66
N GLY A 190 11.52 3.39 -2.36
CA GLY A 190 11.51 4.42 -1.35
C GLY A 190 12.45 4.07 -0.21
N GLY A 191 12.93 5.08 0.48
CA GLY A 191 13.80 4.89 1.62
C GLY A 191 13.89 6.12 2.48
N ARG A 192 14.16 5.88 3.76
CA ARG A 192 14.42 6.91 4.77
C ARG A 192 15.61 6.51 5.61
N ALA A 193 16.35 7.51 6.06
CA ALA A 193 17.38 7.34 7.07
C ALA A 193 17.25 8.46 8.10
N SER A 194 17.43 8.13 9.37
CA SER A 194 17.19 9.07 10.47
C SER A 194 18.22 8.90 11.56
N TRP A 195 18.70 10.04 12.09
CA TRP A 195 19.37 10.10 13.35
C TRP A 195 18.44 10.74 14.37
N VAL A 196 18.23 10.09 15.50
CA VAL A 196 17.32 10.56 16.54
C VAL A 196 18.08 10.64 17.86
N PHE A 197 18.03 11.79 18.48
CA PHE A 197 18.57 12.04 19.81
C PHE A 197 17.43 12.42 20.73
N ILE A 198 17.31 11.72 21.85
CA ILE A 198 16.30 11.94 22.88
C ILE A 198 17.00 12.11 24.19
N GLY A 199 16.59 13.08 24.98
CA GLY A 199 17.08 13.27 26.32
C GLY A 199 15.99 13.69 27.28
N GLY A 200 16.04 13.19 28.48
CA GLY A 200 15.16 13.56 29.57
C GLY A 200 15.97 13.76 30.85
N TYR A 201 15.59 14.75 31.59
CA TYR A 201 16.12 15.03 32.92
C TYR A 201 14.96 15.33 33.84
N ASP A 202 14.92 14.69 34.99
CA ASP A 202 14.05 15.06 36.07
C ASP A 202 14.83 15.26 37.37
N TYR A 203 14.43 16.27 38.12
CA TYR A 203 14.93 16.55 39.44
C TYR A 203 13.83 16.38 40.48
N ALA A 204 14.04 15.49 41.43
CA ALA A 204 13.15 15.15 42.53
C ALA A 204 11.72 14.79 42.09
N ASN A 205 11.52 14.34 40.85
CA ASN A 205 10.22 14.16 40.19
C ASN A 205 9.37 15.43 40.10
N LYS A 206 9.95 16.59 40.32
CA LYS A 206 9.26 17.91 40.34
C LYS A 206 9.50 18.70 39.07
N TYR A 207 10.75 18.77 38.62
CA TYR A 207 11.15 19.53 37.45
C TYR A 207 11.57 18.56 36.36
N ILE A 208 10.80 18.54 35.28
CA ILE A 208 10.98 17.58 34.18
C ILE A 208 11.28 18.35 32.92
N LEU A 209 12.39 18.01 32.28
CA LEU A 209 12.78 18.55 30.97
C LEU A 209 13.00 17.41 29.99
N ASN A 210 12.37 17.47 28.83
CA ASN A 210 12.65 16.52 27.75
C ASN A 210 12.99 17.30 26.46
N PHE A 211 13.93 16.75 25.71
CA PHE A 211 14.25 17.24 24.38
C PHE A 211 14.40 16.08 23.41
N SER A 212 14.10 16.31 22.15
CA SER A 212 14.44 15.41 21.07
C SER A 212 14.85 16.20 19.83
N VAL A 213 15.73 15.61 19.05
CA VAL A 213 16.11 16.13 17.74
C VAL A 213 16.13 14.98 16.77
N ARG A 214 15.39 15.08 15.68
CA ARG A 214 15.44 14.17 14.55
C ARG A 214 16.12 14.83 13.36
N TYR A 215 17.03 14.11 12.74
CA TYR A 215 17.65 14.48 11.48
C TYR A 215 17.27 13.41 10.46
N ASP A 216 16.23 13.70 9.70
CA ASP A 216 15.56 12.74 8.82
C ASP A 216 15.90 13.02 7.35
N GLY A 217 16.24 11.97 6.62
CA GLY A 217 16.46 11.99 5.18
C GLY A 217 15.44 11.12 4.44
N SER A 218 14.84 11.66 3.37
CA SER A 218 13.86 10.96 2.54
C SER A 218 14.29 10.90 1.08
N MET A 219 14.15 9.75 0.43
CA MET A 219 14.42 9.59 -1.00
C MET A 219 13.40 10.32 -1.90
N ASN A 220 12.30 10.80 -1.36
CA ASN A 220 11.31 11.58 -2.11
C ASN A 220 11.87 12.91 -2.59
N PHE A 221 12.96 13.40 -1.99
CA PHE A 221 13.58 14.69 -2.30
C PHE A 221 14.93 14.54 -2.98
N ALA A 222 15.34 15.59 -3.70
CA ALA A 222 16.66 15.67 -4.30
C ALA A 222 17.77 15.49 -3.25
N PRO A 223 18.96 15.00 -3.61
CA PRO A 223 20.05 14.80 -2.66
C PRO A 223 20.41 16.06 -1.84
N SER A 224 20.30 17.26 -2.42
CA SER A 224 20.53 18.56 -1.76
C SER A 224 19.44 18.93 -0.75
N GLU A 225 18.19 18.51 -0.97
CA GLU A 225 17.00 18.90 -0.22
C GLU A 225 16.46 17.77 0.68
N ARG A 226 17.17 16.65 0.70
CA ARG A 226 16.71 15.39 1.29
C ARG A 226 16.60 15.44 2.82
N TRP A 227 17.45 16.24 3.48
CA TRP A 227 17.61 16.18 4.92
C TRP A 227 16.87 17.30 5.63
N GLY A 228 16.12 16.97 6.67
CA GLY A 228 15.42 17.91 7.54
C GLY A 228 15.79 17.71 9.01
N VAL A 229 15.83 18.80 9.79
CA VAL A 229 16.04 18.78 11.24
C VAL A 229 14.75 19.16 11.94
N PHE A 230 14.34 18.35 12.91
CA PHE A 230 13.07 18.46 13.62
C PHE A 230 13.29 18.39 15.13
N PRO A 231 13.54 19.54 15.78
CA PRO A 231 13.70 19.62 17.22
C PRO A 231 12.37 19.67 17.95
N ALA A 232 12.33 19.12 19.17
CA ALA A 232 11.25 19.30 20.10
C ALA A 232 11.78 19.44 21.53
N VAL A 233 11.14 20.27 22.33
CA VAL A 233 11.45 20.44 23.74
C VAL A 233 10.16 20.54 24.54
N SER A 234 10.16 19.93 25.74
CA SER A 234 9.07 20.06 26.70
C SER A 234 9.61 20.24 28.11
N ALA A 235 8.93 21.05 28.90
CA ALA A 235 9.19 21.23 30.30
C ALA A 235 7.91 21.00 31.12
N ALA A 236 8.05 20.45 32.32
CA ALA A 236 6.94 20.31 33.24
C ALA A 236 7.41 20.56 34.67
N TRP A 237 6.51 21.13 35.46
CA TRP A 237 6.68 21.38 36.88
C TRP A 237 5.53 20.79 37.65
N VAL A 238 5.83 19.88 38.56
CA VAL A 238 4.87 19.26 39.49
C VAL A 238 4.80 20.14 40.72
N ALA A 239 3.94 21.14 40.67
CA ALA A 239 3.83 22.16 41.70
C ALA A 239 3.30 21.60 43.02
N SER A 240 2.44 20.56 43.00
CA SER A 240 1.93 19.89 44.20
C SER A 240 3.01 19.26 45.06
N GLU A 241 4.18 18.95 44.50
CA GLU A 241 5.34 18.39 45.24
C GLU A 241 6.17 19.47 45.93
N GLU A 242 5.86 20.75 45.77
CA GLU A 242 6.53 21.84 46.43
C GLU A 242 6.09 21.99 47.88
N ARG A 243 7.02 22.39 48.73
CA ARG A 243 6.79 22.52 50.18
C ARG A 243 5.59 23.42 50.52
N PHE A 244 5.34 24.45 49.70
CA PHE A 244 4.25 25.41 49.95
C PHE A 244 2.86 24.92 49.50
N LEU A 245 2.78 23.83 48.70
CA LEU A 245 1.55 23.21 48.28
C LEU A 245 1.31 21.84 48.88
N LYS A 246 2.34 21.20 49.46
CA LYS A 246 2.27 19.82 49.96
C LYS A 246 1.27 19.59 51.08
N ASP A 247 1.00 20.62 51.88
CA ASP A 247 0.09 20.55 53.04
C ASP A 247 -1.30 21.14 52.70
N VAL A 248 -1.58 21.41 51.41
CA VAL A 248 -2.88 21.94 50.96
C VAL A 248 -3.83 20.81 50.66
N GLU A 249 -4.73 20.46 51.57
CA GLU A 249 -5.59 19.27 51.52
C GLU A 249 -6.50 19.15 50.31
N TRP A 250 -6.79 20.25 49.58
CA TRP A 250 -7.67 20.24 48.42
C TRP A 250 -6.92 20.15 47.10
N ILE A 251 -5.59 20.07 47.12
CA ILE A 251 -4.72 19.89 45.91
C ILE A 251 -3.97 18.55 46.00
N ASP A 252 -4.53 17.51 45.46
CA ASP A 252 -3.85 16.21 45.39
C ASP A 252 -2.70 16.20 44.38
N PHE A 253 -2.92 16.82 43.21
CA PHE A 253 -1.94 16.87 42.15
C PHE A 253 -2.11 18.11 41.28
N LEU A 254 -1.01 18.87 41.13
CA LEU A 254 -0.95 20.05 40.25
C LEU A 254 0.33 19.99 39.44
N LYS A 255 0.20 19.87 38.10
CA LYS A 255 1.32 19.85 37.15
C LYS A 255 1.09 20.86 36.03
N LEU A 256 2.04 21.79 35.86
CA LEU A 256 2.13 22.68 34.72
C LEU A 256 3.05 22.09 33.68
N ARG A 257 2.70 22.17 32.41
CA ARG A 257 3.54 21.67 31.30
C ARG A 257 3.47 22.58 30.09
N GLY A 258 4.57 22.64 29.35
CA GLY A 258 4.64 23.31 28.07
C GLY A 258 5.54 22.55 27.11
N SER A 259 5.25 22.61 25.83
CA SER A 259 6.10 22.03 24.79
C SER A 259 6.06 22.81 23.50
N VAL A 260 7.15 22.77 22.76
CA VAL A 260 7.25 23.25 21.39
C VAL A 260 7.95 22.17 20.56
N ALA A 261 7.43 21.92 19.36
CA ALA A 261 7.99 20.95 18.43
C ALA A 261 7.89 21.44 17.00
N LEU A 262 8.94 21.20 16.22
CA LEU A 262 8.92 21.29 14.78
C LEU A 262 8.79 19.87 14.22
N THR A 263 7.80 19.65 13.37
CA THR A 263 7.57 18.35 12.71
C THR A 263 7.72 18.47 11.20
N GLY A 264 8.18 17.42 10.55
CA GLY A 264 8.33 17.32 9.11
C GLY A 264 7.37 16.33 8.50
N ASN A 265 6.91 16.62 7.29
CA ASN A 265 6.13 15.71 6.47
C ASN A 265 6.77 15.60 5.08
N ASP A 266 6.99 14.35 4.62
CA ASP A 266 7.52 14.01 3.29
C ASP A 266 6.51 13.26 2.42
N ALA A 267 5.20 13.36 2.74
CA ALA A 267 4.11 12.73 2.01
C ALA A 267 3.87 13.39 0.65
N VAL A 268 4.86 13.30 -0.22
CA VAL A 268 4.81 13.75 -1.62
C VAL A 268 5.05 12.56 -2.54
N GLY A 269 4.65 12.69 -3.81
CA GLY A 269 4.99 11.67 -4.81
C GLY A 269 6.50 11.53 -4.94
N GLY A 270 7.00 10.29 -5.02
CA GLY A 270 8.42 10.04 -5.21
C GLY A 270 8.94 10.57 -6.55
N TRP A 271 10.23 10.88 -6.60
CA TRP A 271 11.00 11.21 -7.82
C TRP A 271 10.56 12.46 -8.58
N GLN A 272 9.76 13.37 -7.97
CA GLN A 272 9.32 14.63 -8.62
C GLN A 272 10.47 15.60 -8.93
N TRP A 273 11.64 15.37 -8.36
CA TRP A 273 12.87 16.11 -8.62
C TRP A 273 13.65 15.61 -9.82
N GLN A 274 13.22 14.50 -10.45
CA GLN A 274 13.86 13.94 -11.63
C GLN A 274 13.06 14.22 -12.91
N THR A 275 13.78 14.46 -14.01
CA THR A 275 13.17 14.54 -15.33
C THR A 275 12.58 13.19 -15.71
N SER A 276 11.29 13.17 -16.00
CA SER A 276 10.57 12.01 -16.49
C SER A 276 10.16 12.20 -17.95
N TYR A 277 10.01 11.09 -18.66
CA TYR A 277 9.50 11.06 -20.03
C TYR A 277 8.28 10.15 -20.08
N LYS A 278 7.35 10.47 -20.95
CA LYS A 278 6.18 9.65 -21.26
C LYS A 278 6.06 9.45 -22.78
N SER A 279 5.54 8.31 -23.19
CA SER A 279 5.17 8.10 -24.58
C SER A 279 4.08 9.05 -24.99
N GLY A 280 4.21 9.68 -26.13
CA GLY A 280 3.23 10.63 -26.67
C GLY A 280 3.85 11.47 -27.78
N GLY A 281 3.02 12.34 -28.40
CA GLY A 281 3.49 13.13 -29.54
C GLY A 281 3.84 12.25 -30.72
N ASN A 282 2.92 11.39 -31.12
CA ASN A 282 3.13 10.48 -32.24
C ASN A 282 3.33 11.25 -33.55
N TYR A 283 4.30 10.80 -34.33
CA TYR A 283 4.62 11.36 -35.62
C TYR A 283 4.43 10.32 -36.72
N MET A 284 3.98 10.77 -37.88
CA MET A 284 3.89 9.95 -39.07
C MET A 284 5.17 10.16 -39.92
N PHE A 285 5.87 9.08 -40.22
CA PHE A 285 7.07 9.09 -41.08
C PHE A 285 6.93 8.13 -42.23
N GLY A 286 7.60 8.49 -43.34
CA GLY A 286 7.69 7.70 -44.57
C GLY A 286 6.46 7.80 -45.47
N GLU A 287 6.58 7.23 -46.67
CA GLU A 287 5.51 7.26 -47.71
C GLU A 287 4.23 6.57 -47.27
N ASN A 288 4.32 5.60 -46.36
CA ASN A 288 3.17 4.86 -45.83
C ASN A 288 2.56 5.49 -44.56
N ALA A 289 2.97 6.71 -44.17
CA ALA A 289 2.47 7.43 -43.00
C ALA A 289 2.44 6.55 -41.72
N ALA A 290 3.48 5.74 -41.49
CA ALA A 290 3.57 4.88 -40.33
C ALA A 290 3.63 5.74 -39.04
N VAL A 291 2.74 5.46 -38.10
CA VAL A 291 2.72 6.16 -36.81
C VAL A 291 3.86 5.64 -35.93
N ASN A 292 4.76 6.53 -35.57
CA ASN A 292 5.86 6.25 -34.65
C ASN A 292 5.56 6.93 -33.31
N ASN A 293 5.75 6.19 -32.22
CA ASN A 293 5.60 6.73 -30.87
C ASN A 293 6.73 7.69 -30.56
N GLY A 294 6.39 8.91 -30.23
CA GLY A 294 7.34 9.91 -29.75
C GLY A 294 7.53 9.84 -28.23
N LEU A 295 8.53 10.54 -27.75
CA LEU A 295 8.73 10.83 -26.33
C LEU A 295 8.51 12.31 -26.08
N GLN A 296 7.81 12.61 -25.00
CA GLN A 296 7.62 13.97 -24.51
C GLN A 296 7.98 14.04 -23.04
N TYR A 297 8.30 15.23 -22.57
CA TYR A 297 8.53 15.45 -21.14
C TYR A 297 7.30 15.04 -20.32
N GLY A 298 7.56 14.42 -19.18
CA GLY A 298 6.54 14.07 -18.20
C GLY A 298 6.05 15.27 -17.40
N SER A 299 5.96 15.12 -16.09
CA SER A 299 5.61 16.21 -15.18
C SER A 299 6.74 17.22 -15.03
N LEU A 300 6.40 18.45 -14.65
CA LEU A 300 7.39 19.48 -14.32
C LEU A 300 8.27 18.99 -13.16
N VAL A 301 9.57 19.21 -13.31
CA VAL A 301 10.58 18.87 -12.31
C VAL A 301 10.60 19.95 -11.23
N ASN A 302 10.67 19.51 -9.96
CA ASN A 302 10.88 20.40 -8.82
C ASN A 302 12.09 19.91 -8.00
N GLU A 303 13.26 20.42 -8.32
CA GLU A 303 14.52 20.05 -7.65
C GLU A 303 14.62 20.62 -6.22
N TYR A 304 13.81 21.65 -5.90
CA TYR A 304 13.79 22.32 -4.59
C TYR A 304 12.70 21.77 -3.66
N LEU A 305 12.01 20.71 -4.08
CA LEU A 305 11.00 20.07 -3.24
C LEU A 305 11.66 19.51 -1.99
N THR A 306 11.18 19.92 -0.82
CA THR A 306 11.71 19.53 0.48
C THR A 306 10.58 19.32 1.49
N TRP A 307 10.94 19.04 2.72
CA TRP A 307 10.03 18.77 3.83
C TRP A 307 9.02 19.90 4.06
N GLU A 308 7.75 19.54 4.15
CA GLU A 308 6.74 20.41 4.75
C GLU A 308 7.01 20.47 6.27
N LYS A 309 7.01 21.68 6.84
CA LYS A 309 7.34 21.91 8.24
C LYS A 309 6.15 22.50 8.98
N SER A 310 5.82 21.91 10.13
CA SER A 310 4.76 22.39 11.00
C SER A 310 5.30 22.61 12.40
N THR A 311 4.95 23.74 13.01
CA THR A 311 5.32 24.07 14.39
C THR A 311 4.10 23.88 15.30
N GLY A 312 4.25 23.05 16.32
CA GLY A 312 3.25 22.82 17.35
C GLY A 312 3.68 23.40 18.69
N ILE A 313 2.78 24.11 19.36
CA ILE A 313 2.95 24.60 20.72
C ILE A 313 1.81 24.04 21.56
N ASN A 314 2.12 23.49 22.73
CA ASN A 314 1.15 22.97 23.66
C ASN A 314 1.46 23.44 25.06
N VAL A 315 0.43 23.90 25.78
CA VAL A 315 0.48 24.28 27.20
C VAL A 315 -0.65 23.55 27.90
N GLY A 316 -0.41 23.08 29.12
CA GLY A 316 -1.41 22.34 29.88
C GLY A 316 -1.17 22.41 31.38
N VAL A 317 -2.23 22.23 32.08
CA VAL A 317 -2.32 22.09 33.54
C VAL A 317 -2.84 20.72 33.85
#